data_7b766445e0a2e28fcabdadde83fbfd6a
#
_entry.id   7b766445e0a2e28fcabdadde83fbfd6a
#
_cell.length_a   1.000
_cell.length_b   1.000
_cell.length_c   1.000
_cell.angle_alpha   90.00
_cell.angle_beta   90.00
_cell.angle_gamma   90.00
#
_symmetry.space_group_name_H-M   'P 1'
#
loop_
_entity.id
_entity.type
_entity.pdbx_description
1 polymer ?
#
loop_
_entity_poly.entity_id
_entity_poly.type
_entity_poly.pdbx_seq_one_letter_code
_entity_poly.pdbx_strand_id
1 'polypeptide(L)'
;MTNLARRVAEAYGFQNFILGVILVTAVIVGLETSDTLVEHYGGPFELADLVIQAIFVAEIVIRLVAHWPALGRFFRDGWNVFDLAVVAASLLPQAGAFAMVARLARLLRVTRLISAFPELRLIVSTMLRSIPSMGHILMMLGLLLYVYSVLGFYLFREHDPERWGTLGAALLTLSQMLTLEGWVEVQAAVLGELPFAWVYFLSFVFVAVFVVVNLFIAVVLNNLETAKTELQAAEDRRSPHHGLLAAIEEVKARLEELERDLRQQPPHPQPRHPALSPEGRG
;
A
#
# COMPACT_ATOMS: atom_id res chain seq x y z
N MET A 1 -0.01 -3.19 -33.00
CA MET A 1 1.16 -3.22 -32.09
C MET A 1 0.74 -3.39 -30.61
N THR A 2 -0.29 -2.72 -30.13
CA THR A 2 -0.77 -2.79 -28.75
C THR A 2 -1.18 -4.20 -28.28
N ASN A 3 -1.88 -4.99 -29.12
CA ASN A 3 -2.29 -6.34 -28.79
C ASN A 3 -1.10 -7.32 -28.65
N LEU A 4 -0.03 -7.12 -29.41
CA LEU A 4 1.19 -7.94 -29.32
C LEU A 4 1.95 -7.59 -28.03
N ALA A 5 2.15 -6.30 -27.75
CA ALA A 5 2.81 -5.84 -26.53
C ALA A 5 2.08 -6.32 -25.27
N ARG A 6 0.75 -6.32 -25.29
CA ARG A 6 -0.08 -6.84 -24.20
C ARG A 6 0.09 -8.34 -23.99
N ARG A 7 0.08 -9.12 -25.07
CA ARG A 7 0.32 -10.58 -25.01
C ARG A 7 1.70 -10.90 -24.48
N VAL A 8 2.73 -10.13 -24.87
CA VAL A 8 4.09 -10.30 -24.36
C VAL A 8 4.17 -9.93 -22.87
N ALA A 9 3.62 -8.79 -22.47
CA ALA A 9 3.66 -8.33 -21.09
C ALA A 9 2.91 -9.28 -20.12
N GLU A 10 1.83 -9.92 -20.60
CA GLU A 10 1.02 -10.87 -19.81
C GLU A 10 1.54 -12.33 -19.90
N ALA A 11 2.53 -12.60 -20.76
CA ALA A 11 3.07 -13.95 -20.94
C ALA A 11 3.88 -14.41 -19.71
N TYR A 12 3.57 -15.59 -19.18
CA TYR A 12 4.29 -16.20 -18.05
C TYR A 12 5.82 -16.28 -18.29
N GLY A 13 6.23 -16.61 -19.51
CA GLY A 13 7.65 -16.68 -19.88
C GLY A 13 8.36 -15.32 -19.74
N PHE A 14 7.70 -14.25 -20.15
CA PHE A 14 8.25 -12.88 -20.02
C PHE A 14 8.34 -12.44 -18.55
N GLN A 15 7.31 -12.71 -17.75
CA GLN A 15 7.31 -12.37 -16.34
C GLN A 15 8.40 -13.16 -15.58
N ASN A 16 8.54 -14.46 -15.83
CA ASN A 16 9.59 -15.29 -15.23
C ASN A 16 11.00 -14.85 -15.69
N PHE A 17 11.16 -14.44 -16.95
CA PHE A 17 12.42 -13.91 -17.45
C PHE A 17 12.80 -12.62 -16.71
N ILE A 18 11.87 -11.66 -16.57
CA ILE A 18 12.10 -10.42 -15.82
C ILE A 18 12.42 -10.71 -14.36
N LEU A 19 11.69 -11.63 -13.72
CA LEU A 19 11.98 -12.08 -12.36
C LEU A 19 13.42 -12.63 -12.25
N GLY A 20 13.85 -13.47 -13.20
CA GLY A 20 15.21 -13.96 -13.27
C GLY A 20 16.25 -12.86 -13.39
N VAL A 21 15.98 -11.85 -14.23
CA VAL A 21 16.87 -10.67 -14.38
C VAL A 21 16.96 -9.88 -13.07
N ILE A 22 15.85 -9.69 -12.35
CA ILE A 22 15.86 -9.00 -11.05
C ILE A 22 16.68 -9.79 -10.01
N LEU A 23 16.54 -11.12 -9.96
CA LEU A 23 17.32 -11.98 -9.08
C LEU A 23 18.82 -11.90 -9.40
N VAL A 24 19.19 -11.96 -10.68
CA VAL A 24 20.59 -11.78 -11.10
C VAL A 24 21.10 -10.40 -10.71
N THR A 25 20.29 -9.35 -10.88
CA THR A 25 20.63 -8.00 -10.43
C THR A 25 20.92 -7.96 -8.94
N ALA A 26 20.11 -8.62 -8.12
CA ALA A 26 20.32 -8.67 -6.67
C ALA A 26 21.64 -9.34 -6.30
N VAL A 27 22.00 -10.41 -7.01
CA VAL A 27 23.30 -11.09 -6.81
C VAL A 27 24.47 -10.20 -7.23
N ILE A 28 24.39 -9.56 -8.41
CA ILE A 28 25.44 -8.66 -8.92
C ILE A 28 25.67 -7.50 -7.95
N VAL A 29 24.58 -6.81 -7.53
CA VAL A 29 24.66 -5.73 -6.54
C VAL A 29 25.29 -6.20 -5.23
N GLY A 30 24.99 -7.43 -4.79
CA GLY A 30 25.63 -8.03 -3.63
C GLY A 30 27.12 -8.29 -3.84
N LEU A 31 27.53 -8.74 -5.03
CA LEU A 31 28.95 -8.95 -5.36
C LEU A 31 29.72 -7.63 -5.49
N GLU A 32 29.08 -6.58 -5.99
CA GLU A 32 29.67 -5.22 -6.10
C GLU A 32 29.96 -4.56 -4.74
N THR A 33 29.46 -5.10 -3.63
CA THR A 33 29.84 -4.62 -2.28
C THR A 33 31.25 -5.03 -1.88
N SER A 34 31.88 -5.98 -2.60
CA SER A 34 33.25 -6.43 -2.34
C SER A 34 34.22 -5.66 -3.22
N ASP A 35 35.06 -4.80 -2.62
CA ASP A 35 36.09 -4.01 -3.31
C ASP A 35 37.01 -4.91 -4.13
N THR A 36 37.38 -6.08 -3.60
CA THR A 36 38.26 -7.05 -4.26
C THR A 36 37.68 -7.58 -5.57
N LEU A 37 36.36 -7.83 -5.59
CA LEU A 37 35.65 -8.31 -6.80
C LEU A 37 35.49 -7.19 -7.82
N VAL A 38 35.18 -5.99 -7.38
CA VAL A 38 35.06 -4.82 -8.24
C VAL A 38 36.38 -4.47 -8.89
N GLU A 39 37.49 -4.53 -8.15
CA GLU A 39 38.82 -4.29 -8.71
C GLU A 39 39.23 -5.31 -9.78
N HIS A 40 38.80 -6.58 -9.62
CA HIS A 40 39.16 -7.65 -10.55
C HIS A 40 38.18 -7.80 -11.71
N TYR A 41 36.92 -7.58 -11.49
CA TYR A 41 35.81 -7.83 -12.45
C TYR A 41 34.99 -6.59 -12.79
N GLY A 42 35.51 -5.37 -12.57
CA GLY A 42 34.74 -4.13 -12.79
C GLY A 42 34.16 -3.99 -14.19
N GLY A 43 34.94 -4.31 -15.24
CA GLY A 43 34.46 -4.25 -16.61
C GLY A 43 33.28 -5.19 -16.91
N PRO A 44 33.34 -6.48 -16.58
CA PRO A 44 32.17 -7.38 -16.62
C PRO A 44 30.95 -6.89 -15.85
N PHE A 45 31.11 -6.30 -14.65
CA PHE A 45 30.01 -5.74 -13.87
C PHE A 45 29.36 -4.55 -14.56
N GLU A 46 30.14 -3.62 -15.10
CA GLU A 46 29.60 -2.47 -15.88
C GLU A 46 28.81 -2.92 -17.11
N LEU A 47 29.32 -3.94 -17.83
CA LEU A 47 28.61 -4.49 -18.99
C LEU A 47 27.30 -5.17 -18.57
N ALA A 48 27.33 -5.96 -17.50
CA ALA A 48 26.13 -6.60 -16.95
C ALA A 48 25.09 -5.58 -16.53
N ASP A 49 25.50 -4.50 -15.86
CA ASP A 49 24.65 -3.40 -15.46
C ASP A 49 23.97 -2.71 -16.66
N LEU A 50 24.75 -2.45 -17.72
CA LEU A 50 24.21 -1.85 -18.95
C LEU A 50 23.15 -2.74 -19.61
N VAL A 51 23.44 -4.05 -19.70
CA VAL A 51 22.51 -5.03 -20.28
C VAL A 51 21.23 -5.13 -19.44
N ILE A 52 21.36 -5.25 -18.12
CA ILE A 52 20.23 -5.30 -17.20
C ILE A 52 19.38 -4.02 -17.32
N GLN A 53 20.02 -2.87 -17.36
CA GLN A 53 19.32 -1.59 -17.51
C GLN A 53 18.56 -1.50 -18.83
N ALA A 54 19.17 -1.96 -19.94
CA ALA A 54 18.50 -2.00 -21.24
C ALA A 54 17.27 -2.93 -21.22
N ILE A 55 17.36 -4.09 -20.55
CA ILE A 55 16.24 -5.02 -20.38
C ILE A 55 15.10 -4.36 -19.58
N PHE A 56 15.39 -3.68 -18.48
CA PHE A 56 14.37 -3.02 -17.66
C PHE A 56 13.70 -1.85 -18.39
N VAL A 57 14.47 -1.06 -19.14
CA VAL A 57 13.89 0.00 -19.99
C VAL A 57 12.97 -0.60 -21.04
N ALA A 58 13.41 -1.66 -21.73
CA ALA A 58 12.59 -2.34 -22.73
C ALA A 58 11.30 -2.91 -22.12
N GLU A 59 11.37 -3.52 -20.94
CA GLU A 59 10.21 -4.00 -20.18
C GLU A 59 9.20 -2.88 -19.91
N ILE A 60 9.65 -1.75 -19.33
CA ILE A 60 8.77 -0.61 -19.03
C ILE A 60 8.14 -0.05 -20.32
N VAL A 61 8.91 0.06 -21.40
CA VAL A 61 8.38 0.49 -22.72
C VAL A 61 7.31 -0.48 -23.22
N ILE A 62 7.54 -1.79 -23.13
CA ILE A 62 6.55 -2.81 -23.54
C ILE A 62 5.28 -2.67 -22.70
N ARG A 63 5.38 -2.49 -21.39
CA ARG A 63 4.23 -2.28 -20.50
C ARG A 63 3.48 -0.99 -20.80
N LEU A 64 4.18 0.12 -21.09
CA LEU A 64 3.56 1.38 -21.50
C LEU A 64 2.81 1.24 -22.84
N VAL A 65 3.43 0.61 -23.83
CA VAL A 65 2.80 0.36 -25.14
C VAL A 65 1.59 -0.58 -25.00
N ALA A 66 1.65 -1.57 -24.11
CA ALA A 66 0.54 -2.47 -23.84
C ALA A 66 -0.69 -1.75 -23.28
N HIS A 67 -0.50 -0.62 -22.58
CA HIS A 67 -1.59 0.20 -22.04
C HIS A 67 -2.05 1.34 -22.98
N TRP A 68 -1.44 1.49 -24.15
CA TRP A 68 -1.85 2.49 -25.14
C TRP A 68 -3.20 2.13 -25.78
N PRO A 69 -4.20 3.05 -25.94
CA PRO A 69 -4.16 4.49 -25.69
C PRO A 69 -4.53 4.90 -24.26
N ALA A 70 -4.89 3.98 -23.38
CA ALA A 70 -5.39 4.26 -22.04
C ALA A 70 -4.23 4.29 -20.98
N LEU A 71 -3.21 5.12 -21.22
CA LEU A 71 -2.06 5.28 -20.31
C LEU A 71 -2.46 5.60 -18.86
N GLY A 72 -3.60 6.28 -18.67
CA GLY A 72 -4.12 6.54 -17.32
C GLY A 72 -4.34 5.26 -16.49
N ARG A 73 -4.55 4.10 -17.13
CA ARG A 73 -4.69 2.81 -16.43
C ARG A 73 -3.35 2.31 -15.91
N PHE A 74 -2.26 2.56 -16.63
CA PHE A 74 -0.90 2.25 -16.17
C PHE A 74 -0.54 3.04 -14.90
N PHE A 75 -0.81 4.36 -14.90
CA PHE A 75 -0.51 5.24 -13.75
C PHE A 75 -1.47 5.05 -12.57
N ARG A 76 -2.59 4.37 -12.73
CA ARG A 76 -3.48 4.00 -11.63
C ARG A 76 -2.98 2.80 -10.82
N ASP A 77 -2.15 1.96 -11.41
CA ASP A 77 -1.48 0.87 -10.69
C ASP A 77 -0.19 1.41 -10.04
N GLY A 78 -0.21 1.54 -8.71
CA GLY A 78 0.94 2.02 -7.95
C GLY A 78 2.21 1.20 -8.15
N TRP A 79 2.10 -0.10 -8.44
CA TRP A 79 3.25 -0.97 -8.69
C TRP A 79 3.91 -0.67 -10.05
N ASN A 80 3.13 -0.36 -11.07
CA ASN A 80 3.67 0.07 -12.35
C ASN A 80 4.39 1.42 -12.24
N VAL A 81 3.83 2.34 -11.44
CA VAL A 81 4.47 3.65 -11.17
C VAL A 81 5.76 3.45 -10.37
N PHE A 82 5.76 2.57 -9.39
CA PHE A 82 6.95 2.23 -8.61
C PHE A 82 8.07 1.67 -9.51
N ASP A 83 7.77 0.66 -10.35
CA ASP A 83 8.73 0.08 -11.29
C ASP A 83 9.28 1.14 -12.27
N LEU A 84 8.41 1.99 -12.82
CA LEU A 84 8.80 3.09 -13.68
C LEU A 84 9.72 4.08 -12.95
N ALA A 85 9.39 4.47 -11.71
CA ALA A 85 10.19 5.42 -10.94
C ALA A 85 11.59 4.88 -10.64
N VAL A 86 11.70 3.61 -10.26
CA VAL A 86 13.00 2.94 -10.00
C VAL A 86 13.84 2.89 -11.28
N VAL A 87 13.26 2.52 -12.41
CA VAL A 87 13.99 2.46 -13.69
C VAL A 87 14.38 3.87 -14.17
N ALA A 88 13.48 4.85 -14.07
CA ALA A 88 13.77 6.23 -14.44
C ALA A 88 14.88 6.84 -13.59
N ALA A 89 14.84 6.62 -12.27
CA ALA A 89 15.88 7.08 -11.35
C ALA A 89 17.25 6.44 -11.64
N SER A 90 17.28 5.18 -12.09
CA SER A 90 18.53 4.50 -12.46
C SER A 90 19.15 4.99 -13.77
N LEU A 91 18.40 5.78 -14.58
CA LEU A 91 18.89 6.44 -15.80
C LEU A 91 19.57 7.79 -15.52
N LEU A 92 19.51 8.29 -14.29
CA LEU A 92 20.14 9.56 -13.93
C LEU A 92 21.66 9.51 -14.16
N PRO A 93 22.27 10.62 -14.61
CA PRO A 93 23.71 10.69 -14.79
C PRO A 93 24.45 10.42 -13.47
N GLN A 94 25.48 9.59 -13.50
CA GLN A 94 26.32 9.27 -12.34
C GLN A 94 27.39 10.33 -12.04
N ALA A 95 27.27 11.52 -12.61
CA ALA A 95 28.19 12.64 -12.45
C ALA A 95 27.46 13.87 -11.89
N GLY A 96 28.20 14.73 -11.20
CA GLY A 96 27.69 15.98 -10.65
C GLY A 96 26.78 15.78 -9.43
N ALA A 97 25.85 16.72 -9.22
CA ALA A 97 24.98 16.79 -8.05
C ALA A 97 24.08 15.54 -7.85
N PHE A 98 23.78 14.79 -8.91
CA PHE A 98 22.94 13.60 -8.87
C PHE A 98 23.68 12.27 -8.75
N ALA A 99 25.01 12.28 -8.68
CA ALA A 99 25.82 11.06 -8.64
C ALA A 99 25.44 10.12 -7.48
N MET A 100 25.17 10.68 -6.29
CA MET A 100 24.75 9.90 -5.13
C MET A 100 23.36 9.28 -5.34
N VAL A 101 22.42 10.07 -5.84
CA VAL A 101 21.05 9.60 -6.12
C VAL A 101 21.04 8.51 -7.19
N ALA A 102 21.81 8.69 -8.26
CA ALA A 102 21.94 7.70 -9.32
C ALA A 102 22.55 6.38 -8.82
N ARG A 103 23.54 6.46 -7.93
CA ARG A 103 24.15 5.29 -7.28
C ARG A 103 23.12 4.55 -6.41
N LEU A 104 22.38 5.27 -5.55
CA LEU A 104 21.31 4.69 -4.74
C LEU A 104 20.19 4.11 -5.60
N ALA A 105 19.79 4.79 -6.68
CA ALA A 105 18.77 4.29 -7.60
C ALA A 105 19.18 2.96 -8.27
N ARG A 106 20.47 2.77 -8.56
CA ARG A 106 21.00 1.50 -9.04
C ARG A 106 20.77 0.37 -8.02
N LEU A 107 21.05 0.62 -6.75
CA LEU A 107 20.81 -0.35 -5.66
C LEU A 107 19.30 -0.60 -5.48
N LEU A 108 18.46 0.45 -5.58
CA LEU A 108 17.02 0.33 -5.46
C LEU A 108 16.36 -0.54 -6.55
N ARG A 109 17.09 -0.88 -7.65
CA ARG A 109 16.55 -1.84 -8.64
C ARG A 109 16.20 -3.20 -8.04
N VAL A 110 16.89 -3.61 -6.97
CA VAL A 110 16.60 -4.86 -6.24
C VAL A 110 15.23 -4.82 -5.57
N THR A 111 14.73 -3.64 -5.16
CA THR A 111 13.41 -3.51 -4.53
C THR A 111 12.26 -3.88 -5.48
N ARG A 112 12.51 -3.97 -6.80
CA ARG A 112 11.55 -4.49 -7.77
C ARG A 112 11.17 -5.96 -7.54
N LEU A 113 11.93 -6.70 -6.72
CA LEU A 113 11.51 -8.00 -6.21
C LEU A 113 10.15 -7.94 -5.50
N ILE A 114 9.86 -6.83 -4.82
CA ILE A 114 8.57 -6.64 -4.12
C ILE A 114 7.41 -6.60 -5.13
N SER A 115 7.58 -5.89 -6.25
CA SER A 115 6.57 -5.82 -7.29
C SER A 115 6.47 -7.10 -8.13
N ALA A 116 7.55 -7.87 -8.22
CA ALA A 116 7.62 -9.10 -9.00
C ALA A 116 7.01 -10.32 -8.29
N PHE A 117 7.08 -10.38 -6.94
CA PHE A 117 6.49 -11.47 -6.15
C PHE A 117 5.09 -11.10 -5.66
N PRO A 118 4.03 -11.85 -6.06
CA PRO A 118 2.64 -11.56 -5.67
C PRO A 118 2.43 -11.53 -4.16
N GLU A 119 3.10 -12.42 -3.41
CA GLU A 119 3.00 -12.53 -1.96
C GLU A 119 3.58 -11.26 -1.28
N LEU A 120 4.76 -10.80 -1.72
CA LEU A 120 5.38 -9.58 -1.20
C LEU A 120 4.56 -8.34 -1.55
N ARG A 121 4.05 -8.29 -2.79
CA ARG A 121 3.13 -7.24 -3.25
C ARG A 121 1.89 -7.16 -2.37
N LEU A 122 1.30 -8.31 -2.02
CA LEU A 122 0.13 -8.37 -1.15
C LEU A 122 0.46 -7.84 0.24
N ILE A 123 1.56 -8.32 0.85
CA ILE A 123 1.99 -7.90 2.19
C ILE A 123 2.19 -6.37 2.23
N VAL A 124 3.00 -5.84 1.31
CA VAL A 124 3.30 -4.39 1.27
C VAL A 124 2.04 -3.57 0.97
N SER A 125 1.18 -4.02 0.04
CA SER A 125 -0.10 -3.35 -0.25
C SER A 125 -1.01 -3.28 0.97
N THR A 126 -1.08 -4.37 1.75
CA THR A 126 -1.88 -4.42 2.97
C THR A 126 -1.33 -3.48 4.04
N MET A 127 0.00 -3.46 4.22
CA MET A 127 0.66 -2.52 5.14
C MET A 127 0.38 -1.07 4.75
N LEU A 128 0.56 -0.71 3.47
CA LEU A 128 0.32 0.65 2.99
C LEU A 128 -1.15 1.09 3.12
N ARG A 129 -2.09 0.17 2.94
CA ARG A 129 -3.53 0.44 3.14
C ARG A 129 -3.89 0.69 4.60
N SER A 130 -3.11 0.17 5.55
CA SER A 130 -3.32 0.39 6.99
C SER A 130 -2.84 1.78 7.44
N ILE A 131 -1.91 2.43 6.73
CA ILE A 131 -1.37 3.75 7.10
C ILE A 131 -2.44 4.83 7.26
N PRO A 132 -3.42 5.01 6.32
CA PRO A 132 -4.42 6.05 6.45
C PRO A 132 -5.29 5.93 7.71
N SER A 133 -5.61 4.71 8.15
CA SER A 133 -6.39 4.48 9.38
C SER A 133 -5.64 4.90 10.64
N MET A 134 -4.30 4.94 10.58
CA MET A 134 -3.42 5.33 11.68
C MET A 134 -3.04 6.83 11.64
N GLY A 135 -3.49 7.56 10.62
CA GLY A 135 -3.04 8.93 10.34
C GLY A 135 -3.22 9.90 11.52
N HIS A 136 -4.31 9.80 12.27
CA HIS A 136 -4.55 10.65 13.45
C HIS A 136 -3.53 10.39 14.58
N ILE A 137 -3.16 9.12 14.79
CA ILE A 137 -2.19 8.75 15.83
C ILE A 137 -0.78 9.18 15.41
N LEU A 138 -0.43 8.98 14.13
CA LEU A 138 0.85 9.45 13.59
C LEU A 138 0.96 10.98 13.65
N MET A 139 -0.12 11.70 13.37
CA MET A 139 -0.16 13.16 13.52
C MET A 139 0.02 13.58 14.98
N MET A 140 -0.63 12.91 15.93
CA MET A 140 -0.46 13.17 17.37
C MET A 140 0.97 12.90 17.82
N LEU A 141 1.59 11.80 17.34
CA LEU A 141 2.98 11.48 17.61
C LEU A 141 3.94 12.54 17.02
N GLY A 142 3.69 12.97 15.78
CA GLY A 142 4.45 14.05 15.15
C GLY A 142 4.35 15.37 15.91
N LEU A 143 3.16 15.72 16.38
CA LEU A 143 2.94 16.91 17.21
C LEU A 143 3.68 16.80 18.55
N LEU A 144 3.63 15.62 19.19
CA LEU A 144 4.39 15.36 20.42
C LEU A 144 5.89 15.57 20.22
N LEU A 145 6.46 14.92 19.18
CA LEU A 145 7.87 15.09 18.83
C LEU A 145 8.23 16.56 18.56
N TYR A 146 7.39 17.27 17.81
CA TYR A 146 7.62 18.68 17.52
C TYR A 146 7.62 19.54 18.78
N VAL A 147 6.60 19.43 19.63
CA VAL A 147 6.49 20.24 20.86
C VAL A 147 7.66 19.99 21.79
N TYR A 148 7.99 18.69 22.02
CA TYR A 148 9.14 18.35 22.87
C TYR A 148 10.47 18.75 22.22
N SER A 149 10.60 18.71 20.89
CA SER A 149 11.82 19.19 20.22
C SER A 149 12.03 20.69 20.39
N VAL A 150 10.95 21.48 20.25
CA VAL A 150 11.01 22.93 20.49
C VAL A 150 11.37 23.21 21.95
N LEU A 151 10.72 22.51 22.89
CA LEU A 151 11.01 22.68 24.32
C LEU A 151 12.43 22.26 24.65
N GLY A 152 12.90 21.12 24.16
CA GLY A 152 14.26 20.62 24.34
C GLY A 152 15.33 21.55 23.75
N PHE A 153 15.07 22.10 22.55
CA PHE A 153 15.93 23.11 21.96
C PHE A 153 16.12 24.33 22.89
N TYR A 154 15.05 24.88 23.46
CA TYR A 154 15.16 26.04 24.37
C TYR A 154 15.82 25.70 25.71
N LEU A 155 15.62 24.49 26.23
CA LEU A 155 16.15 24.08 27.52
C LEU A 155 17.62 23.66 27.46
N PHE A 156 18.03 22.97 26.38
CA PHE A 156 19.30 22.23 26.39
C PHE A 156 20.34 22.67 25.35
N ARG A 157 19.99 23.57 24.40
CA ARG A 157 20.91 23.97 23.30
C ARG A 157 22.24 24.55 23.77
N GLU A 158 22.29 25.15 24.97
CA GLU A 158 23.52 25.74 25.54
C GLU A 158 24.38 24.70 26.28
N HIS A 159 23.75 23.61 26.73
CA HIS A 159 24.39 22.56 27.51
C HIS A 159 24.84 21.38 26.65
N ASP A 160 24.09 21.06 25.60
CA ASP A 160 24.42 19.99 24.63
C ASP A 160 23.99 20.44 23.22
N PRO A 161 24.76 21.34 22.59
CA PRO A 161 24.44 21.89 21.27
C PRO A 161 24.48 20.86 20.15
N GLU A 162 25.18 19.74 20.32
CA GLU A 162 25.23 18.67 19.33
C GLU A 162 23.85 18.03 19.15
N ARG A 163 23.16 17.74 20.24
CA ARG A 163 21.83 17.08 20.22
C ARG A 163 20.67 18.07 20.18
N TRP A 164 20.85 19.29 20.70
CA TRP A 164 19.76 20.24 20.89
C TRP A 164 19.97 21.58 20.22
N GLY A 165 21.10 21.82 19.54
CA GLY A 165 21.44 23.10 18.94
C GLY A 165 20.59 23.52 17.74
N THR A 166 19.86 22.60 17.15
CA THR A 166 18.87 22.86 16.08
C THR A 166 17.61 22.04 16.28
N LEU A 167 16.49 22.52 15.70
CA LEU A 167 15.22 21.77 15.75
C LEU A 167 15.38 20.37 15.11
N GLY A 168 16.14 20.26 14.03
CA GLY A 168 16.40 18.98 13.35
C GLY A 168 17.19 18.00 14.23
N ALA A 169 18.22 18.48 14.95
CA ALA A 169 18.97 17.66 15.88
C ALA A 169 18.10 17.21 17.07
N ALA A 170 17.30 18.12 17.63
CA ALA A 170 16.36 17.79 18.70
C ALA A 170 15.31 16.76 18.27
N LEU A 171 14.73 16.91 17.05
CA LEU A 171 13.80 15.93 16.47
C LEU A 171 14.44 14.55 16.30
N LEU A 172 15.69 14.52 15.80
CA LEU A 172 16.42 13.26 15.63
C LEU A 172 16.68 12.59 16.98
N THR A 173 17.14 13.34 17.97
CA THR A 173 17.38 12.86 19.34
C THR A 173 16.10 12.28 19.96
N LEU A 174 14.97 13.01 19.87
CA LEU A 174 13.70 12.52 20.39
C LEU A 174 13.14 11.34 19.61
N SER A 175 13.34 11.28 18.29
CA SER A 175 12.97 10.12 17.47
C SER A 175 13.75 8.86 17.89
N GLN A 176 15.01 8.98 18.27
CA GLN A 176 15.80 7.92 18.83
C GLN A 176 15.26 7.50 20.22
N MET A 177 14.99 8.49 21.09
CA MET A 177 14.41 8.22 22.41
C MET A 177 13.01 7.60 22.35
N LEU A 178 12.25 7.82 21.27
CA LEU A 178 10.94 7.21 21.04
C LEU A 178 11.01 5.67 20.99
N THR A 179 12.14 5.13 20.52
CA THR A 179 12.43 3.69 20.54
C THR A 179 12.89 3.18 21.92
N LEU A 180 12.89 4.03 22.93
CA LEU A 180 13.41 3.79 24.29
C LEU A 180 14.93 3.54 24.33
N GLU A 181 15.65 3.93 23.28
CA GLU A 181 17.08 3.76 23.18
C GLU A 181 17.81 5.06 23.55
N GLY A 182 18.91 4.96 24.32
CA GLY A 182 19.82 6.05 24.58
C GLY A 182 19.27 7.21 25.44
N TRP A 183 18.04 7.15 25.95
CA TRP A 183 17.46 8.27 26.67
C TRP A 183 18.16 8.56 28.01
N VAL A 184 18.74 7.54 28.64
CA VAL A 184 19.50 7.69 29.89
C VAL A 184 20.79 8.46 29.66
N GLU A 185 21.52 8.16 28.59
CA GLU A 185 22.75 8.82 28.20
C GLU A 185 22.51 10.29 27.79
N VAL A 186 21.45 10.54 27.03
CA VAL A 186 21.02 11.89 26.64
C VAL A 186 20.66 12.72 27.88
N GLN A 187 19.91 12.14 28.82
CA GLN A 187 19.59 12.77 30.10
C GLN A 187 20.84 13.04 30.93
N ALA A 188 21.74 12.07 31.08
CA ALA A 188 22.93 12.17 31.89
C ALA A 188 23.87 13.30 31.39
N ALA A 189 23.92 13.55 30.10
CA ALA A 189 24.73 14.61 29.51
C ALA A 189 24.35 16.03 30.01
N VAL A 190 23.10 16.28 30.35
CA VAL A 190 22.60 17.60 30.78
C VAL A 190 22.28 17.65 32.27
N LEU A 191 22.14 16.51 32.95
CA LEU A 191 21.65 16.42 34.33
C LEU A 191 22.62 17.09 35.33
N GLY A 192 23.92 17.08 35.04
CA GLY A 192 24.96 17.70 35.88
C GLY A 192 24.79 19.22 36.00
N GLU A 193 24.33 19.89 34.96
CA GLU A 193 24.13 21.34 34.93
C GLU A 193 22.67 21.73 35.19
N LEU A 194 21.71 20.86 34.82
CA LEU A 194 20.27 21.07 34.98
C LEU A 194 19.64 19.96 35.82
N PRO A 195 19.65 20.04 37.15
CA PRO A 195 19.14 18.98 38.02
C PRO A 195 17.67 18.59 37.76
N PHE A 196 16.86 19.49 37.21
CA PHE A 196 15.44 19.24 36.91
C PHE A 196 15.20 18.67 35.50
N ALA A 197 16.24 18.47 34.68
CA ALA A 197 16.10 17.91 33.34
C ALA A 197 15.41 16.55 33.31
N TRP A 198 15.53 15.74 34.37
CA TRP A 198 14.86 14.43 34.46
C TRP A 198 13.35 14.51 34.30
N VAL A 199 12.71 15.62 34.70
CA VAL A 199 11.24 15.82 34.54
C VAL A 199 10.87 15.84 33.06
N TYR A 200 11.66 16.58 32.27
CA TYR A 200 11.45 16.65 30.81
C TYR A 200 11.61 15.26 30.18
N PHE A 201 12.72 14.57 30.43
CA PHE A 201 13.00 13.28 29.82
C PHE A 201 11.99 12.20 30.27
N LEU A 202 11.69 12.14 31.53
CA LEU A 202 10.73 11.16 32.06
C LEU A 202 9.31 11.43 31.53
N SER A 203 8.88 12.72 31.47
CA SER A 203 7.58 13.07 30.90
C SER A 203 7.48 12.71 29.41
N PHE A 204 8.55 12.97 28.64
CA PHE A 204 8.60 12.57 27.23
C PHE A 204 8.47 11.06 27.08
N VAL A 205 9.30 10.28 27.76
CA VAL A 205 9.30 8.81 27.68
C VAL A 205 7.94 8.26 28.09
N PHE A 206 7.36 8.76 29.17
CA PHE A 206 6.05 8.30 29.65
C PHE A 206 4.94 8.56 28.61
N VAL A 207 4.86 9.77 28.07
CA VAL A 207 3.85 10.13 27.07
C VAL A 207 4.11 9.39 25.76
N ALA A 208 5.38 9.29 25.33
CA ALA A 208 5.76 8.59 24.11
C ALA A 208 5.38 7.11 24.16
N VAL A 209 5.72 6.42 25.26
CA VAL A 209 5.33 5.01 25.49
C VAL A 209 3.81 4.86 25.46
N PHE A 210 3.09 5.74 26.15
CA PHE A 210 1.63 5.71 26.15
C PHE A 210 1.05 5.83 24.73
N VAL A 211 1.57 6.76 23.91
CA VAL A 211 1.13 6.95 22.52
C VAL A 211 1.48 5.73 21.66
N VAL A 212 2.71 5.20 21.78
CA VAL A 212 3.16 4.04 21.00
C VAL A 212 2.38 2.78 21.35
N VAL A 213 2.12 2.53 22.65
CA VAL A 213 1.32 1.38 23.08
C VAL A 213 -0.12 1.49 22.56
N ASN A 214 -0.73 2.68 22.64
CA ASN A 214 -2.07 2.89 22.10
C ASN A 214 -2.11 2.72 20.57
N LEU A 215 -1.06 3.15 19.85
CA LEU A 215 -0.91 2.90 18.42
C LEU A 215 -0.88 1.39 18.13
N PHE A 216 -0.07 0.62 18.88
CA PHE A 216 0.01 -0.82 18.72
C PHE A 216 -1.35 -1.50 18.95
N ILE A 217 -2.04 -1.14 20.03
CA ILE A 217 -3.37 -1.66 20.33
C ILE A 217 -4.36 -1.32 19.22
N ALA A 218 -4.36 -0.08 18.70
CA ALA A 218 -5.24 0.35 17.62
C ALA A 218 -5.00 -0.45 16.33
N VAL A 219 -3.73 -0.73 16.00
CA VAL A 219 -3.37 -1.57 14.82
C VAL A 219 -3.89 -2.99 15.00
N VAL A 220 -3.66 -3.60 16.16
CA VAL A 220 -4.10 -4.98 16.46
C VAL A 220 -5.62 -5.08 16.37
N LEU A 221 -6.34 -4.15 17.02
CA LEU A 221 -7.82 -4.14 17.00
C LEU A 221 -8.37 -3.96 15.58
N ASN A 222 -7.82 -3.02 14.79
CA ASN A 222 -8.26 -2.82 13.41
C ASN A 222 -8.06 -4.06 12.54
N ASN A 223 -6.94 -4.76 12.70
CA ASN A 223 -6.67 -5.99 11.98
C ASN A 223 -7.62 -7.14 12.41
N LEU A 224 -7.93 -7.23 13.70
CA LEU A 224 -8.90 -8.21 14.22
C LEU A 224 -10.31 -7.94 13.72
N GLU A 225 -10.75 -6.67 13.68
CA GLU A 225 -12.06 -6.28 13.13
C GLU A 225 -12.17 -6.61 11.64
N THR A 226 -11.11 -6.33 10.87
CA THR A 226 -11.07 -6.68 9.44
C THR A 226 -11.17 -8.18 9.25
N ALA A 227 -10.36 -8.97 9.96
CA ALA A 227 -10.39 -10.43 9.88
C ALA A 227 -11.75 -11.00 10.31
N LYS A 228 -12.37 -10.46 11.35
CA LYS A 228 -13.70 -10.85 11.82
C LYS A 228 -14.78 -10.56 10.78
N THR A 229 -14.71 -9.39 10.16
CA THR A 229 -15.67 -8.99 9.11
C THR A 229 -15.55 -9.89 7.86
N GLU A 230 -14.32 -10.24 7.47
CA GLU A 230 -14.07 -11.16 6.37
C GLU A 230 -14.57 -12.57 6.66
N LEU A 231 -14.37 -13.08 7.88
CA LEU A 231 -14.89 -14.38 8.32
C LEU A 231 -16.41 -14.39 8.32
N GLN A 232 -17.06 -13.36 8.87
CA GLN A 232 -18.52 -13.23 8.85
C GLN A 232 -19.07 -13.19 7.43
N ALA A 233 -18.46 -12.40 6.54
CA ALA A 233 -18.86 -12.34 5.14
C ALA A 233 -18.67 -13.70 4.42
N ALA A 234 -17.67 -14.49 4.80
CA ALA A 234 -17.45 -15.82 4.26
C ALA A 234 -18.48 -16.84 4.81
N GLU A 235 -18.85 -16.74 6.07
CA GLU A 235 -19.90 -17.56 6.69
C GLU A 235 -21.27 -17.25 6.12
N ASP A 236 -21.61 -15.97 5.93
CA ASP A 236 -22.85 -15.53 5.31
C ASP A 236 -23.00 -16.05 3.88
N ARG A 237 -21.91 -16.05 3.10
CA ARG A 237 -21.89 -16.63 1.75
C ARG A 237 -22.07 -18.16 1.74
N ARG A 238 -21.66 -18.85 2.79
CA ARG A 238 -21.78 -20.31 2.96
C ARG A 238 -23.11 -20.73 3.59
N SER A 239 -23.82 -19.78 4.22
CA SER A 239 -25.07 -20.08 4.90
C SER A 239 -26.16 -20.45 3.87
N PRO A 240 -26.89 -21.59 4.07
CA PRO A 240 -28.00 -22.00 3.22
C PRO A 240 -29.14 -20.98 3.18
N HIS A 241 -29.22 -20.08 4.17
CA HIS A 241 -30.24 -19.05 4.26
C HIS A 241 -30.16 -17.98 3.17
N HIS A 242 -28.96 -17.67 2.64
CA HIS A 242 -28.83 -16.72 1.52
C HIS A 242 -29.45 -17.26 0.23
N GLY A 243 -29.30 -18.55 -0.06
CA GLY A 243 -29.98 -19.20 -1.18
C GLY A 243 -31.50 -19.22 -1.01
N LEU A 244 -31.97 -19.44 0.23
CA LEU A 244 -33.39 -19.45 0.56
C LEU A 244 -34.02 -18.04 0.48
N LEU A 245 -33.34 -17.02 1.01
CA LEU A 245 -33.80 -15.63 0.93
C LEU A 245 -33.83 -15.11 -0.52
N ALA A 246 -32.81 -15.41 -1.31
CA ALA A 246 -32.80 -15.08 -2.73
C ALA A 246 -33.93 -15.80 -3.51
N ALA A 247 -34.20 -17.07 -3.20
CA ALA A 247 -35.31 -17.81 -3.79
C ALA A 247 -36.68 -17.25 -3.37
N ILE A 248 -36.85 -16.80 -2.12
CA ILE A 248 -38.06 -16.17 -1.62
C ILE A 248 -38.28 -14.83 -2.31
N GLU A 249 -37.25 -14.00 -2.50
CA GLU A 249 -37.37 -12.73 -3.23
C GLU A 249 -37.71 -12.94 -4.71
N GLU A 250 -37.15 -13.96 -5.37
CA GLU A 250 -37.48 -14.31 -6.74
C GLU A 250 -38.95 -14.76 -6.86
N VAL A 251 -39.40 -15.63 -5.94
CA VAL A 251 -40.81 -16.08 -5.90
C VAL A 251 -41.75 -14.90 -5.66
N LYS A 252 -41.40 -13.99 -4.77
CA LYS A 252 -42.21 -12.78 -4.50
C LYS A 252 -42.29 -11.86 -5.72
N ALA A 253 -41.19 -11.65 -6.43
CA ALA A 253 -41.15 -10.86 -7.66
C ALA A 253 -42.05 -11.47 -8.75
N ARG A 254 -42.04 -12.80 -8.92
CA ARG A 254 -42.91 -13.52 -9.87
C ARG A 254 -44.38 -13.46 -9.48
N LEU A 255 -44.72 -13.51 -8.19
CA LEU A 255 -46.08 -13.35 -7.71
C LEU A 255 -46.62 -11.93 -7.98
N GLU A 256 -45.81 -10.91 -7.79
CA GLU A 256 -46.19 -9.52 -8.10
C GLU A 256 -46.37 -9.28 -9.61
N GLU A 257 -45.63 -9.98 -10.45
CA GLU A 257 -45.77 -9.95 -11.90
C GLU A 257 -47.08 -10.63 -12.34
N LEU A 258 -47.36 -11.84 -11.82
CA LEU A 258 -48.62 -12.55 -12.07
C LEU A 258 -49.85 -11.80 -11.58
N GLU A 259 -49.77 -11.15 -10.43
CA GLU A 259 -50.85 -10.31 -9.91
C GLU A 259 -51.13 -9.10 -10.83
N ARG A 260 -50.10 -8.49 -11.41
CA ARG A 260 -50.20 -7.43 -12.40
C ARG A 260 -50.88 -7.91 -13.69
N ASP A 261 -50.46 -9.09 -14.17
CA ASP A 261 -51.05 -9.68 -15.39
C ASP A 261 -52.52 -10.05 -15.21
N LEU A 262 -52.89 -10.60 -14.05
CA LEU A 262 -54.29 -10.90 -13.72
C LEU A 262 -55.15 -9.63 -13.62
N ARG A 263 -54.62 -8.53 -13.10
CA ARG A 263 -55.34 -7.24 -13.06
C ARG A 263 -55.47 -6.60 -14.45
N GLN A 264 -54.64 -6.95 -15.40
CA GLN A 264 -54.69 -6.43 -16.78
C GLN A 264 -55.50 -7.31 -17.72
N GLN A 265 -55.94 -8.51 -17.32
CA GLN A 265 -56.82 -9.32 -18.12
C GLN A 265 -58.20 -8.65 -18.22
N PRO A 266 -58.75 -8.43 -19.43
CA PRO A 266 -60.07 -7.89 -19.59
C PRO A 266 -61.11 -8.85 -19.01
N PRO A 267 -62.22 -8.34 -18.42
CA PRO A 267 -63.25 -9.18 -17.80
C PRO A 267 -63.76 -10.20 -18.80
N HIS A 268 -63.79 -11.44 -18.40
CA HIS A 268 -64.35 -12.54 -19.21
C HIS A 268 -65.75 -12.15 -19.71
N PRO A 269 -66.04 -12.29 -21.02
CA PRO A 269 -67.38 -12.04 -21.53
C PRO A 269 -68.37 -12.96 -20.82
N GLN A 270 -69.34 -12.35 -20.13
CA GLN A 270 -70.42 -13.12 -19.49
C GLN A 270 -71.17 -13.93 -20.55
N PRO A 271 -71.49 -15.21 -20.28
CA PRO A 271 -72.34 -16.01 -21.19
C PRO A 271 -73.68 -15.34 -21.36
N ARG A 272 -74.01 -14.98 -22.60
CA ARG A 272 -75.32 -14.46 -22.95
C ARG A 272 -76.41 -15.51 -22.64
N HIS A 273 -77.26 -15.27 -21.67
CA HIS A 273 -78.45 -16.06 -21.46
C HIS A 273 -79.30 -16.00 -22.73
N PRO A 274 -79.74 -17.16 -23.27
CA PRO A 274 -80.69 -17.16 -24.40
C PRO A 274 -81.99 -16.55 -23.96
N ALA A 275 -82.47 -15.55 -24.74
CA ALA A 275 -83.77 -14.93 -24.53
C ALA A 275 -84.87 -15.96 -24.72
N LEU A 276 -85.64 -16.18 -23.67
CA LEU A 276 -86.89 -16.94 -23.74
C LEU A 276 -87.86 -16.16 -24.61
N SER A 277 -88.26 -16.69 -25.78
CA SER A 277 -89.26 -16.20 -26.62
C SER A 277 -90.64 -16.41 -25.96
N PRO A 278 -91.56 -15.42 -25.97
CA PRO A 278 -92.89 -15.63 -25.54
C PRO A 278 -93.77 -16.05 -26.76
N GLU A 279 -94.00 -17.35 -26.87
CA GLU A 279 -95.19 -17.86 -27.66
C GLU A 279 -96.21 -18.24 -26.65
N GLY A 280 -97.44 -17.78 -26.81
CA GLY A 280 -98.35 -17.61 -27.85
C GLY A 280 -99.66 -18.15 -27.28
N ARG A 281 -100.58 -17.27 -27.05
CA ARG A 281 -102.01 -17.72 -26.81
C ARG A 281 -102.72 -17.69 -28.14
N GLY A 282 -103.35 -18.77 -28.41
CA GLY A 282 -104.34 -18.95 -29.39
C GLY A 282 -104.95 -20.32 -29.27
#